data_622e91104a1284387c79bada274ad075
#
_entry.id   622e91104a1284387c79bada274ad075
#
_cell.length_a   1.000
_cell.length_b   1.000
_cell.length_c   1.000
_cell.angle_alpha   90.00
_cell.angle_beta   90.00
_cell.angle_gamma   90.00
#
_symmetry.space_group_name_H-M   'P 1'
#
loop_
_entity.id
_entity.type
_entity.pdbx_description
1 polymer ?
#
loop_
_entity_poly.entity_id
_entity_poly.type
_entity_poly.pdbx_seq_one_letter_code
_entity_poly.pdbx_strand_id
1 'polypeptide(L)'
;YGFESGVIYKLGRDLRTQLSQKKNLKLHLDLLPDLSIEQLEKKLQGNKKQSLTNLWRKAGLDQVKINLLREIVDKSLWSDAKQMVQQIKHLSISLDGFRPIEEAISCAGGVKQDILSPQLQLKSNPYVFCCGEMLDWDAPTGGYLLTACFATGRAAGQGVQHFLSR
;
A
#
# COMPACT_ATOMS: atom_id res chain seq x y z
N TYR A 1 -12.73 4.72 5.65
CA TYR A 1 -12.64 4.06 4.37
C TYR A 1 -11.40 3.17 4.24
N GLY A 2 -10.17 3.62 4.48
CA GLY A 2 -8.98 2.81 4.37
C GLY A 2 -7.71 3.62 4.18
N PHE A 3 -6.58 2.93 4.04
CA PHE A 3 -5.29 3.55 3.78
C PHE A 3 -4.96 3.45 2.29
N GLU A 4 -4.71 4.59 1.68
CA GLU A 4 -4.27 4.73 0.30
C GLU A 4 -3.04 5.63 0.24
N SER A 5 -2.09 5.30 -0.54
CA SER A 5 -0.95 6.17 -0.90
C SER A 5 0.02 5.42 -1.79
N GLY A 6 0.95 6.13 -2.41
CA GLY A 6 2.05 5.49 -3.15
C GLY A 6 2.88 4.52 -2.29
N VAL A 7 3.00 4.75 -0.98
CA VAL A 7 3.68 3.83 -0.06
C VAL A 7 2.87 2.55 0.12
N ILE A 8 1.56 2.65 0.33
CA ILE A 8 0.66 1.48 0.48
C ILE A 8 0.64 0.67 -0.82
N TYR A 9 0.58 1.31 -1.98
CA TYR A 9 0.63 0.61 -3.27
C TYR A 9 1.97 -0.10 -3.46
N LYS A 10 3.08 0.51 -3.08
CA LYS A 10 4.41 -0.12 -3.14
C LYS A 10 4.52 -1.34 -2.22
N LEU A 11 3.86 -1.31 -1.06
CA LEU A 11 3.81 -2.42 -0.11
C LEU A 11 2.72 -3.45 -0.45
N GLY A 12 1.87 -3.19 -1.42
CA GLY A 12 0.67 -3.98 -1.73
C GLY A 12 0.93 -5.47 -1.90
N ARG A 13 2.02 -5.85 -2.58
CA ARG A 13 2.43 -7.24 -2.77
C ARG A 13 2.74 -7.94 -1.44
N ASP A 14 3.54 -7.27 -0.60
CA ASP A 14 3.95 -7.83 0.70
C ASP A 14 2.76 -7.92 1.65
N LEU A 15 1.90 -6.89 1.65
CA LEU A 15 0.67 -6.87 2.44
C LEU A 15 -0.29 -8.00 2.02
N ARG A 16 -0.48 -8.24 0.71
CA ARG A 16 -1.30 -9.36 0.21
C ARG A 16 -0.75 -10.71 0.67
N THR A 17 0.56 -10.92 0.50
CA THR A 17 1.22 -12.15 0.91
C THR A 17 1.05 -12.39 2.41
N GLN A 18 1.21 -11.37 3.23
CA GLN A 18 1.05 -11.50 4.68
C GLN A 18 -0.42 -11.71 5.09
N LEU A 19 -1.35 -10.99 4.47
CA LEU A 19 -2.79 -11.15 4.74
C LEU A 19 -3.31 -12.54 4.35
N SER A 20 -2.78 -13.14 3.28
CA SER A 20 -3.13 -14.52 2.91
C SER A 20 -2.62 -15.57 3.90
N GLN A 21 -1.55 -15.27 4.64
CA GLN A 21 -0.94 -16.16 5.62
C GLN A 21 -1.43 -15.90 7.06
N LYS A 22 -1.78 -14.66 7.39
CA LYS A 22 -2.15 -14.22 8.74
C LYS A 22 -3.46 -13.44 8.70
N LYS A 23 -4.42 -13.86 9.50
CA LYS A 23 -5.72 -13.16 9.63
C LYS A 23 -5.61 -11.77 10.30
N ASN A 24 -4.55 -11.47 11.02
CA ASN A 24 -4.37 -10.23 11.77
C ASN A 24 -3.01 -9.61 11.40
N LEU A 25 -3.00 -8.79 10.37
CA LEU A 25 -1.83 -8.01 10.01
C LEU A 25 -1.89 -6.65 10.72
N LYS A 26 -0.75 -6.22 11.28
CA LYS A 26 -0.62 -4.89 11.88
C LYS A 26 0.32 -4.04 11.04
N LEU A 27 -0.17 -2.85 10.69
CA LEU A 27 0.63 -1.79 10.11
C LEU A 27 1.12 -0.89 11.24
N HIS A 28 2.41 -0.57 11.25
CA HIS A 28 3.01 0.35 12.21
C HIS A 28 3.39 1.65 11.52
N LEU A 29 2.88 2.77 12.05
CA LEU A 29 3.13 4.09 11.49
C LEU A 29 3.94 4.94 12.48
N ASP A 30 5.00 5.58 11.99
CA ASP A 30 5.64 6.71 12.65
C ASP A 30 5.01 8.01 12.12
N LEU A 31 4.26 8.71 12.96
CA LEU A 31 3.54 9.91 12.55
C LEU A 31 4.43 11.15 12.49
N LEU A 32 5.63 11.10 13.10
CA LEU A 32 6.60 12.21 13.13
C LEU A 32 8.02 11.65 12.92
N PRO A 33 8.35 11.10 11.72
CA PRO A 33 9.61 10.42 11.47
C PRO A 33 10.84 11.32 11.64
N ASP A 34 10.68 12.61 11.43
CA ASP A 34 11.77 13.60 11.53
C ASP A 34 12.13 13.98 12.98
N LEU A 35 11.37 13.53 13.98
CA LEU A 35 11.63 13.79 15.39
C LEU A 35 12.14 12.54 16.10
N SER A 36 13.18 12.68 16.91
CA SER A 36 13.57 11.62 17.83
C SER A 36 12.56 11.49 18.99
N ILE A 37 12.60 10.36 19.70
CA ILE A 37 11.76 10.12 20.88
C ILE A 37 12.02 11.22 21.93
N GLU A 38 13.28 11.56 22.20
CA GLU A 38 13.65 12.56 23.20
C GLU A 38 13.17 13.97 22.81
N GLN A 39 13.23 14.30 21.52
CA GLN A 39 12.72 15.58 21.02
C GLN A 39 11.20 15.66 21.16
N LEU A 40 10.50 14.57 20.86
CA LEU A 40 9.05 14.49 20.98
C LEU A 40 8.61 14.53 22.45
N GLU A 41 9.30 13.83 23.35
CA GLU A 41 9.06 13.89 24.80
C GLU A 41 9.13 15.33 25.32
N LYS A 42 10.20 16.06 24.96
CA LYS A 42 10.35 17.48 25.35
C LYS A 42 9.21 18.33 24.82
N LYS A 43 8.74 18.11 23.61
CA LYS A 43 7.60 18.85 23.02
C LYS A 43 6.27 18.52 23.68
N LEU A 44 6.08 17.29 24.15
CA LEU A 44 4.86 16.85 24.83
C LEU A 44 4.87 17.13 26.33
N GLN A 45 5.99 17.48 26.92
CA GLN A 45 6.09 18.02 28.29
C GLN A 45 5.56 19.46 28.31
N GLY A 46 4.27 19.63 28.10
CA GLY A 46 3.62 20.94 28.06
C GLY A 46 3.14 21.44 29.44
N ASN A 47 2.82 22.70 29.49
CA ASN A 47 2.25 23.32 30.70
C ASN A 47 0.81 22.79 30.92
N LYS A 48 0.46 22.42 32.16
CA LYS A 48 -0.89 21.89 32.57
C LYS A 48 -2.10 22.73 32.11
N LYS A 49 -1.87 23.97 31.67
CA LYS A 49 -2.92 24.89 31.16
C LYS A 49 -3.20 24.76 29.67
N GLN A 50 -2.44 23.95 28.92
CA GLN A 50 -2.68 23.79 27.48
C GLN A 50 -3.61 22.62 27.17
N SER A 51 -4.49 22.78 26.19
CA SER A 51 -5.29 21.66 25.71
C SER A 51 -4.38 20.63 25.02
N LEU A 52 -4.68 19.35 25.17
CA LEU A 52 -3.93 18.25 24.54
C LEU A 52 -3.81 18.45 23.01
N THR A 53 -4.89 18.89 22.36
CA THR A 53 -4.88 19.16 20.92
C THR A 53 -3.85 20.22 20.52
N ASN A 54 -3.76 21.30 21.30
CA ASN A 54 -2.79 22.36 21.03
C ASN A 54 -1.35 21.87 21.28
N LEU A 55 -1.17 21.03 22.30
CA LEU A 55 0.12 20.40 22.57
C LEU A 55 0.56 19.51 21.43
N TRP A 56 -0.32 18.66 20.92
CA TRP A 56 -0.05 17.77 19.79
C TRP A 56 0.24 18.55 18.49
N ARG A 57 -0.51 19.63 18.21
CA ARG A 57 -0.24 20.52 17.08
C ARG A 57 1.15 21.18 17.18
N LYS A 58 1.54 21.66 18.37
CA LYS A 58 2.87 22.22 18.60
C LYS A 58 4.00 21.19 18.44
N ALA A 59 3.71 19.93 18.73
CA ALA A 59 4.65 18.85 18.49
C ALA A 59 4.87 18.58 16.99
N GLY A 60 3.94 18.98 16.12
CA GLY A 60 4.01 18.83 14.66
C GLY A 60 2.95 17.91 14.06
N LEU A 61 1.95 17.49 14.86
CA LEU A 61 0.83 16.70 14.35
C LEU A 61 -0.18 17.61 13.67
N ASP A 62 -0.50 17.33 12.42
CA ASP A 62 -1.60 17.93 11.69
C ASP A 62 -2.96 17.35 12.12
N GLN A 63 -4.04 17.87 11.57
CA GLN A 63 -5.38 17.47 11.96
C GLN A 63 -5.69 16.01 11.62
N VAL A 64 -5.15 15.49 10.52
CA VAL A 64 -5.37 14.10 10.09
C VAL A 64 -4.70 13.14 11.07
N LYS A 65 -3.44 13.40 11.42
CA LYS A 65 -2.69 12.60 12.41
C LYS A 65 -3.35 12.65 13.79
N ILE A 66 -3.85 13.82 14.21
CA ILE A 66 -4.58 13.97 15.47
C ILE A 66 -5.88 13.14 15.47
N ASN A 67 -6.64 13.18 14.40
CA ASN A 67 -7.87 12.41 14.28
C ASN A 67 -7.58 10.91 14.30
N LEU A 68 -6.55 10.47 13.57
CA LEU A 68 -6.11 9.07 13.55
C LEU A 68 -5.69 8.59 14.96
N LEU A 69 -4.92 9.38 15.69
CA LEU A 69 -4.56 9.07 17.08
C LEU A 69 -5.79 8.92 17.97
N ARG A 70 -6.77 9.81 17.82
CA ARG A 70 -8.01 9.77 18.60
C ARG A 70 -8.89 8.57 18.32
N GLU A 71 -8.85 8.08 17.10
CA GLU A 71 -9.63 6.91 16.69
C GLU A 71 -9.00 5.61 17.22
N ILE A 72 -7.67 5.54 17.22
CA ILE A 72 -6.95 4.28 17.47
C ILE A 72 -6.47 4.19 18.93
N VAL A 73 -6.02 5.30 19.53
CA VAL A 73 -5.41 5.30 20.86
C VAL A 73 -6.46 5.51 21.93
N ASP A 74 -6.46 4.64 22.94
CA ASP A 74 -7.37 4.77 24.08
C ASP A 74 -7.22 6.13 24.77
N LYS A 75 -8.35 6.76 25.07
CA LYS A 75 -8.41 8.09 25.67
C LYS A 75 -7.68 8.18 27.01
N SER A 76 -7.60 7.10 27.76
CA SER A 76 -6.90 7.02 29.04
C SER A 76 -5.40 7.32 28.94
N LEU A 77 -4.81 7.05 27.74
CA LEU A 77 -3.39 7.28 27.48
C LEU A 77 -3.06 8.71 27.04
N TRP A 78 -4.05 9.51 26.65
CA TRP A 78 -3.82 10.81 26.02
C TRP A 78 -3.12 11.84 26.93
N SER A 79 -3.28 11.73 28.24
CA SER A 79 -2.64 12.61 29.22
C SER A 79 -1.24 12.14 29.65
N ASP A 80 -0.86 10.93 29.32
CA ASP A 80 0.48 10.39 29.59
C ASP A 80 1.42 10.69 28.41
N ALA A 81 2.31 11.66 28.60
CA ALA A 81 3.24 12.09 27.57
C ALA A 81 4.16 10.96 27.07
N LYS A 82 4.62 10.07 27.95
CA LYS A 82 5.50 8.96 27.57
C LYS A 82 4.75 7.92 26.73
N GLN A 83 3.55 7.56 27.14
CA GLN A 83 2.69 6.65 26.38
C GLN A 83 2.34 7.25 25.01
N MET A 84 1.97 8.54 24.97
CA MET A 84 1.69 9.22 23.72
C MET A 84 2.87 9.29 22.76
N VAL A 85 4.11 9.48 23.27
CA VAL A 85 5.31 9.41 22.44
C VAL A 85 5.41 8.04 21.76
N GLN A 86 5.20 6.95 22.49
CA GLN A 86 5.23 5.60 21.93
C GLN A 86 4.13 5.41 20.87
N GLN A 87 2.92 5.89 21.14
CA GLN A 87 1.83 5.80 20.18
C GLN A 87 2.09 6.63 18.91
N ILE A 88 2.67 7.81 19.02
CA ILE A 88 2.99 8.66 17.87
C ILE A 88 4.14 8.06 17.03
N LYS A 89 5.14 7.48 17.68
CA LYS A 89 6.30 6.87 17.00
C LYS A 89 6.03 5.47 16.48
N HIS A 90 5.04 4.78 17.02
CA HIS A 90 4.75 3.39 16.68
C HIS A 90 3.25 3.09 16.77
N LEU A 91 2.45 3.87 16.02
CA LEU A 91 1.01 3.67 15.97
C LEU A 91 0.67 2.34 15.28
N SER A 92 0.08 1.42 16.03
CA SER A 92 -0.27 0.09 15.53
C SER A 92 -1.72 0.06 15.04
N ILE A 93 -1.89 -0.28 13.77
CA ILE A 93 -3.20 -0.33 13.11
C ILE A 93 -3.43 -1.75 12.60
N SER A 94 -4.54 -2.35 13.01
CA SER A 94 -4.94 -3.66 12.47
C SER A 94 -5.53 -3.50 11.08
N LEU A 95 -5.08 -4.34 10.15
CA LEU A 95 -5.61 -4.42 8.80
C LEU A 95 -6.49 -5.67 8.69
N ASP A 96 -7.75 -5.47 8.34
CA ASP A 96 -8.73 -6.55 8.19
C ASP A 96 -8.69 -7.19 6.78
N GLY A 97 -8.21 -6.46 5.78
CA GLY A 97 -8.14 -6.93 4.40
C GLY A 97 -7.98 -5.81 3.39
N PHE A 98 -8.25 -6.14 2.15
CA PHE A 98 -8.33 -5.20 1.04
C PHE A 98 -9.78 -4.78 0.79
N ARG A 99 -9.94 -3.62 0.16
CA ARG A 99 -11.22 -3.19 -0.37
C ARG A 99 -11.68 -4.12 -1.49
N PRO A 100 -12.98 -4.14 -1.84
CA PRO A 100 -13.49 -4.91 -2.96
C PRO A 100 -12.71 -4.67 -4.25
N ILE A 101 -12.55 -5.73 -5.06
CA ILE A 101 -11.74 -5.67 -6.29
C ILE A 101 -12.28 -4.67 -7.31
N GLU A 102 -13.57 -4.39 -7.26
CA GLU A 102 -14.25 -3.41 -8.12
C GLU A 102 -13.77 -1.97 -7.88
N GLU A 103 -13.15 -1.72 -6.73
CA GLU A 103 -12.56 -0.41 -6.38
C GLU A 103 -11.05 -0.35 -6.70
N ALA A 104 -10.45 -1.46 -7.15
CA ALA A 104 -9.02 -1.51 -7.41
C ALA A 104 -8.65 -0.73 -8.67
N ILE A 105 -7.56 0.05 -8.59
CA ILE A 105 -6.99 0.76 -9.74
C ILE A 105 -5.99 -0.09 -10.53
N SER A 106 -5.49 -1.17 -9.94
CA SER A 106 -4.74 -2.24 -10.61
C SER A 106 -4.87 -3.54 -9.82
N CYS A 107 -4.69 -4.67 -10.51
CA CYS A 107 -4.86 -6.00 -9.94
C CYS A 107 -3.56 -6.80 -10.06
N ALA A 108 -3.39 -7.78 -9.17
CA ALA A 108 -2.36 -8.80 -9.28
C ALA A 108 -3.03 -10.14 -9.63
N GLY A 109 -2.27 -11.02 -10.27
CA GLY A 109 -2.79 -12.29 -10.80
C GLY A 109 -3.19 -12.16 -12.27
N GLY A 110 -3.42 -13.28 -12.94
CA GLY A 110 -3.79 -13.30 -14.34
C GLY A 110 -3.27 -14.52 -15.08
N VAL A 111 -3.08 -14.37 -16.39
CA VAL A 111 -2.55 -15.41 -17.27
C VAL A 111 -1.07 -15.60 -17.05
N LYS A 112 -0.67 -16.78 -16.54
CA LYS A 112 0.72 -17.11 -16.23
C LYS A 112 1.57 -17.21 -17.50
N GLN A 113 2.83 -16.78 -17.41
CA GLN A 113 3.76 -16.84 -18.54
C GLN A 113 4.14 -18.26 -18.98
N ASP A 114 4.11 -19.22 -18.08
CA ASP A 114 4.44 -20.63 -18.35
C ASP A 114 3.46 -21.32 -19.31
N ILE A 115 2.22 -20.82 -19.41
CA ILE A 115 1.20 -21.31 -20.34
C ILE A 115 1.21 -20.58 -21.70
N LEU A 116 2.08 -19.59 -21.86
CA LEU A 116 2.24 -18.83 -23.10
C LEU A 116 3.52 -19.23 -23.84
N SER A 117 3.49 -19.06 -25.18
CA SER A 117 4.68 -19.10 -26.00
C SER A 117 5.49 -17.79 -25.84
N PRO A 118 6.76 -17.74 -26.36
CA PRO A 118 7.51 -16.49 -26.43
C PRO A 118 6.81 -15.36 -27.21
N GLN A 119 5.87 -15.71 -28.09
CA GLN A 119 5.04 -14.77 -28.85
C GLN A 119 3.74 -14.40 -28.15
N LEU A 120 3.59 -14.73 -26.85
CA LEU A 120 2.42 -14.50 -26.01
C LEU A 120 1.15 -15.22 -26.51
N GLN A 121 1.29 -16.26 -27.30
CA GLN A 121 0.25 -17.14 -27.77
C GLN A 121 -0.06 -18.19 -26.69
N LEU A 122 -1.33 -18.46 -26.43
CA LEU A 122 -1.74 -19.48 -25.47
C LEU A 122 -1.40 -20.88 -26.01
N LYS A 123 -0.64 -21.68 -25.25
CA LYS A 123 -0.20 -23.02 -25.67
C LYS A 123 -1.36 -24.00 -25.91
N SER A 124 -2.45 -23.86 -25.13
CA SER A 124 -3.65 -24.70 -25.26
C SER A 124 -4.59 -24.26 -26.38
N ASN A 125 -4.44 -23.02 -26.88
CA ASN A 125 -5.26 -22.50 -27.98
C ASN A 125 -4.45 -21.54 -28.85
N PRO A 126 -3.97 -21.96 -30.01
CA PRO A 126 -3.08 -21.16 -30.86
C PRO A 126 -3.76 -19.93 -31.49
N TYR A 127 -5.06 -19.78 -31.37
CA TYR A 127 -5.78 -18.62 -31.88
C TYR A 127 -5.92 -17.49 -30.84
N VAL A 128 -5.40 -17.67 -29.61
CA VAL A 128 -5.50 -16.73 -28.51
C VAL A 128 -4.14 -16.18 -28.13
N PHE A 129 -4.02 -14.85 -28.08
CA PHE A 129 -2.85 -14.12 -27.62
C PHE A 129 -3.22 -13.28 -26.40
N CYS A 130 -2.36 -13.27 -25.37
CA CYS A 130 -2.60 -12.56 -24.14
C CYS A 130 -1.53 -11.50 -23.92
N CYS A 131 -1.95 -10.26 -23.57
CA CYS A 131 -1.01 -9.16 -23.32
C CYS A 131 -1.60 -8.16 -22.33
N GLY A 132 -0.78 -7.22 -21.88
CA GLY A 132 -1.22 -6.17 -20.99
C GLY A 132 -1.45 -6.63 -19.55
N GLU A 133 -2.36 -5.98 -18.86
CA GLU A 133 -2.64 -6.24 -17.45
C GLU A 133 -3.27 -7.61 -17.17
N MET A 134 -3.80 -8.27 -18.20
CA MET A 134 -4.30 -9.65 -18.03
C MET A 134 -3.21 -10.68 -17.75
N LEU A 135 -1.93 -10.36 -17.99
CA LEU A 135 -0.82 -11.22 -17.63
C LEU A 135 -0.61 -11.24 -16.12
N ASP A 136 -0.19 -12.40 -15.59
CA ASP A 136 0.12 -12.55 -14.15
C ASP A 136 1.39 -11.75 -13.80
N TRP A 137 1.19 -10.50 -13.48
CA TRP A 137 2.23 -9.58 -13.10
C TRP A 137 1.70 -8.53 -12.11
N ASP A 138 2.50 -8.27 -11.08
CA ASP A 138 2.23 -7.26 -10.06
C ASP A 138 3.21 -6.10 -10.27
N ALA A 139 2.78 -5.10 -11.02
CA ALA A 139 3.60 -3.98 -11.41
C ALA A 139 3.88 -3.03 -10.23
N PRO A 140 5.13 -2.57 -10.06
CA PRO A 140 5.41 -1.47 -9.14
C PRO A 140 4.81 -0.15 -9.66
N THR A 141 4.66 0.83 -8.76
CA THR A 141 4.27 2.19 -9.12
C THR A 141 5.34 2.88 -9.96
N GLY A 142 4.96 3.91 -10.76
CA GLY A 142 5.90 4.70 -11.56
C GLY A 142 5.88 4.43 -13.07
N GLY A 143 4.73 4.03 -13.61
CA GLY A 143 4.51 3.85 -15.05
C GLY A 143 4.94 2.49 -15.61
N TYR A 144 5.43 1.58 -14.76
CA TYR A 144 5.87 0.24 -15.18
C TYR A 144 4.74 -0.59 -15.79
N LEU A 145 3.54 -0.56 -15.22
CA LEU A 145 2.38 -1.29 -15.75
C LEU A 145 2.08 -0.86 -17.19
N LEU A 146 1.95 0.42 -17.43
CA LEU A 146 1.66 0.96 -18.76
C LEU A 146 2.74 0.62 -19.77
N THR A 147 4.01 0.75 -19.38
CA THR A 147 5.17 0.37 -20.23
C THR A 147 5.12 -1.11 -20.61
N ALA A 148 4.81 -1.99 -19.66
CA ALA A 148 4.67 -3.42 -19.93
C ALA A 148 3.46 -3.73 -20.82
N CYS A 149 2.33 -3.04 -20.62
CA CYS A 149 1.15 -3.19 -21.49
C CYS A 149 1.48 -2.84 -22.94
N PHE A 150 2.22 -1.76 -23.21
CA PHE A 150 2.66 -1.42 -24.56
C PHE A 150 3.64 -2.41 -25.12
N ALA A 151 4.63 -2.84 -24.33
CA ALA A 151 5.65 -3.79 -24.78
C ALA A 151 5.04 -5.17 -25.12
N THR A 152 4.18 -5.68 -24.25
CA THR A 152 3.50 -6.97 -24.45
C THR A 152 2.45 -6.91 -25.54
N GLY A 153 1.71 -5.79 -25.67
CA GLY A 153 0.79 -5.57 -26.78
C GLY A 153 1.47 -5.59 -28.13
N ARG A 154 2.64 -4.92 -28.25
CA ARG A 154 3.47 -4.98 -29.47
C ARG A 154 3.97 -6.39 -29.75
N ALA A 155 4.47 -7.10 -28.73
CA ALA A 155 4.96 -8.47 -28.89
C ALA A 155 3.86 -9.43 -29.34
N ALA A 156 2.66 -9.33 -28.74
CA ALA A 156 1.50 -10.12 -29.11
C ALA A 156 1.07 -9.82 -30.57
N GLY A 157 1.02 -8.54 -30.97
CA GLY A 157 0.71 -8.14 -32.35
C GLY A 157 1.69 -8.72 -33.37
N GLN A 158 3.00 -8.70 -33.07
CA GLN A 158 4.02 -9.38 -33.90
C GLN A 158 3.82 -10.90 -33.94
N GLY A 159 3.41 -11.50 -32.81
CA GLY A 159 3.05 -12.91 -32.71
C GLY A 159 1.88 -13.29 -33.61
N VAL A 160 0.83 -12.48 -33.61
CA VAL A 160 -0.34 -12.65 -34.50
C VAL A 160 0.08 -12.58 -35.97
N GLN A 161 0.86 -11.54 -36.33
CA GLN A 161 1.34 -11.39 -37.72
C GLN A 161 2.13 -12.63 -38.17
N HIS A 162 3.04 -13.12 -37.35
CA HIS A 162 3.81 -14.32 -37.63
C HIS A 162 2.94 -15.58 -37.77
N PHE A 163 1.92 -15.70 -36.92
CA PHE A 163 0.97 -16.82 -36.97
C PHE A 163 0.16 -16.83 -38.27
N LEU A 164 -0.31 -15.66 -38.72
CA LEU A 164 -1.11 -15.54 -39.96
C LEU A 164 -0.29 -15.67 -41.24
N SER A 165 1.03 -15.52 -41.16
CA SER A 165 1.96 -15.62 -42.31
C SER A 165 2.45 -17.05 -42.57
N ARG A 166 2.00 -18.01 -41.78
CA ARG A 166 2.29 -19.45 -41.94
C ARG A 166 1.25 -20.12 -42.82
#